data_9c1f8ea24fd8d3c52d1d6aba2df59fef
#
_entry.id   9c1f8ea24fd8d3c52d1d6aba2df59fef
#
_cell.length_a   1.000
_cell.length_b   1.000
_cell.length_c   1.000
_cell.angle_alpha   90.00
_cell.angle_beta   90.00
_cell.angle_gamma   90.00
#
_symmetry.space_group_name_H-M   'P 1'
#
loop_
_entity.id
_entity.type
_entity.pdbx_description
1 polymer ?
#
loop_
_entity_poly.entity_id
_entity_poly.type
_entity_poly.pdbx_seq_one_letter_code
_entity_poly.pdbx_strand_id
1 'polypeptide(L)'
;MTSMIRLQPSWIVPINPRQCVYTDYDLVIEHGCIEALLPRADADRQYPTAQLLPLPGQVVLPGLVNGHGHAAMTLLRGYADDYSLMEWLENHIWPVEAKCVSETFVATGAWLAAAESVSSGTT
;
A
#
# COMPACT_ATOMS: atom_id res chain seq x y z
N MET A 1 -3.67 -15.44 -19.12
CA MET A 1 -4.26 -14.26 -19.77
C MET A 1 -4.46 -13.23 -18.67
N THR A 2 -3.68 -12.19 -18.65
CA THR A 2 -3.87 -11.05 -17.71
C THR A 2 -5.12 -10.32 -18.18
N SER A 3 -6.19 -10.43 -17.40
CA SER A 3 -7.45 -9.78 -17.72
C SER A 3 -7.31 -8.28 -17.44
N MET A 4 -7.72 -7.46 -18.39
CA MET A 4 -7.93 -6.04 -18.18
C MET A 4 -9.05 -5.85 -17.16
N ILE A 5 -8.84 -5.00 -16.18
CA ILE A 5 -9.79 -4.70 -15.09
C ILE A 5 -10.18 -3.23 -15.19
N ARG A 6 -11.46 -2.96 -14.96
CA ARG A 6 -12.01 -1.60 -14.93
C ARG A 6 -12.65 -1.35 -13.57
N LEU A 7 -12.05 -0.49 -12.76
CA LEU A 7 -12.56 -0.08 -11.46
C LEU A 7 -13.57 1.04 -11.64
N GLN A 8 -14.76 0.90 -11.00
CA GLN A 8 -15.82 1.91 -11.00
C GLN A 8 -16.10 2.42 -9.58
N PRO A 9 -15.23 3.25 -9.00
CA PRO A 9 -15.47 3.83 -7.70
C PRO A 9 -16.45 5.01 -7.76
N SER A 10 -16.89 5.47 -6.58
CA SER A 10 -17.62 6.74 -6.48
C SER A 10 -16.72 7.94 -6.68
N TRP A 11 -15.45 7.85 -6.23
CA TRP A 11 -14.47 8.94 -6.36
C TRP A 11 -13.09 8.39 -6.68
N ILE A 12 -12.34 9.15 -7.50
CA ILE A 12 -10.91 8.90 -7.74
C ILE A 12 -10.16 10.18 -7.37
N VAL A 13 -9.16 10.05 -6.49
CA VAL A 13 -8.31 11.16 -6.03
C VAL A 13 -6.87 10.86 -6.45
N PRO A 14 -6.38 11.41 -7.57
CA PRO A 14 -5.09 11.04 -8.13
C PRO A 14 -3.88 11.65 -7.41
N ILE A 15 -4.10 12.62 -6.47
CA ILE A 15 -3.08 13.40 -5.79
C ILE A 15 -2.35 14.38 -6.73
N ASN A 16 -2.09 13.98 -7.96
CA ASN A 16 -1.56 14.83 -9.02
C ASN A 16 -2.46 14.70 -10.27
N PRO A 17 -3.10 15.77 -10.76
CA PRO A 17 -2.99 17.16 -10.27
C PRO A 17 -3.62 17.36 -8.89
N ARG A 18 -3.07 18.33 -8.12
CA ARG A 18 -3.56 18.66 -6.78
C ARG A 18 -5.02 19.14 -6.81
N GLN A 19 -5.76 18.86 -5.73
CA GLN A 19 -7.16 19.30 -5.55
C GLN A 19 -8.11 18.78 -6.64
N CYS A 20 -7.77 17.67 -7.28
CA CYS A 20 -8.60 17.04 -8.28
C CYS A 20 -9.33 15.85 -7.67
N VAL A 21 -10.64 15.78 -7.88
CA VAL A 21 -11.48 14.64 -7.54
C VAL A 21 -12.34 14.32 -8.74
N TYR A 22 -12.20 13.11 -9.26
CA TYR A 22 -13.02 12.64 -10.37
C TYR A 22 -14.24 11.87 -9.85
N THR A 23 -15.41 12.21 -10.35
CA THR A 23 -16.67 11.47 -10.19
C THR A 23 -17.12 10.98 -11.57
N ASP A 24 -17.80 9.84 -11.62
CA ASP A 24 -18.22 9.21 -12.89
C ASP A 24 -17.05 8.90 -13.84
N TYR A 25 -15.89 8.59 -13.27
CA TYR A 25 -14.71 8.12 -13.96
C TYR A 25 -14.42 6.66 -13.61
N ASP A 26 -13.81 5.97 -14.55
CA ASP A 26 -13.29 4.63 -14.37
C ASP A 26 -11.77 4.62 -14.48
N LEU A 27 -11.13 3.73 -13.72
CA LEU A 27 -9.71 3.44 -13.78
C LEU A 27 -9.51 2.08 -14.46
N VAL A 28 -8.83 2.10 -15.60
CA VAL A 28 -8.52 0.88 -16.37
C VAL A 28 -7.13 0.41 -16.03
N ILE A 29 -7.00 -0.87 -15.69
CA ILE A 29 -5.74 -1.51 -15.32
C ILE A 29 -5.50 -2.70 -16.25
N GLU A 30 -4.33 -2.74 -16.87
CA GLU A 30 -3.87 -3.86 -17.68
C GLU A 30 -2.43 -4.21 -17.31
N HIS A 31 -2.11 -5.50 -17.18
CA HIS A 31 -0.77 -5.98 -16.83
C HIS A 31 -0.18 -5.36 -15.56
N GLY A 32 -1.03 -5.00 -14.58
CA GLY A 32 -0.61 -4.35 -13.34
C GLY A 32 -0.29 -2.86 -13.47
N CYS A 33 -0.51 -2.25 -14.63
CA CYS A 33 -0.31 -0.82 -14.88
C CYS A 33 -1.64 -0.12 -15.10
N ILE A 34 -1.69 1.18 -14.74
CA ILE A 34 -2.81 2.05 -15.09
C ILE A 34 -2.71 2.34 -16.59
N GLU A 35 -3.70 1.85 -17.35
CA GLU A 35 -3.81 2.08 -18.79
C GLU A 35 -4.55 3.39 -19.10
N ALA A 36 -5.63 3.65 -18.37
CA ALA A 36 -6.44 4.84 -18.59
C ALA A 36 -7.18 5.29 -17.33
N LEU A 37 -7.42 6.59 -17.25
CA LEU A 37 -8.35 7.26 -16.33
C LEU A 37 -9.24 8.15 -17.18
N LEU A 38 -10.53 7.79 -17.34
CA LEU A 38 -11.42 8.45 -18.29
C LEU A 38 -12.87 8.43 -17.80
N PRO A 39 -13.74 9.31 -18.35
CA PRO A 39 -15.17 9.28 -18.05
C PRO A 39 -15.76 7.90 -18.28
N ARG A 40 -16.68 7.47 -17.42
CA ARG A 40 -17.30 6.14 -17.45
C ARG A 40 -17.91 5.80 -18.82
N ALA A 41 -18.62 6.75 -19.43
CA ALA A 41 -19.20 6.57 -20.75
C ALA A 41 -18.16 6.31 -21.86
N ASP A 42 -16.96 6.86 -21.70
CA ASP A 42 -15.84 6.61 -22.63
C ASP A 42 -15.20 5.26 -22.35
N ALA A 43 -15.08 4.86 -21.08
CA ALA A 43 -14.61 3.55 -20.70
C ALA A 43 -15.54 2.44 -21.22
N ASP A 44 -16.85 2.63 -21.19
CA ASP A 44 -17.83 1.69 -21.74
C ASP A 44 -17.62 1.46 -23.25
N ARG A 45 -17.24 2.51 -23.97
CA ARG A 45 -17.00 2.43 -25.42
C ARG A 45 -15.63 1.86 -25.78
N GLN A 46 -14.59 2.25 -25.04
CA GLN A 46 -13.21 1.92 -25.38
C GLN A 46 -12.77 0.55 -24.82
N TYR A 47 -13.34 0.15 -23.68
CA TYR A 47 -12.95 -1.06 -22.96
C TYR A 47 -14.16 -1.97 -22.64
N PRO A 48 -14.98 -2.33 -23.63
CA PRO A 48 -16.24 -3.06 -23.40
C PRO A 48 -16.04 -4.48 -22.87
N THR A 49 -14.85 -5.07 -23.07
CA THR A 49 -14.53 -6.44 -22.66
C THR A 49 -13.73 -6.52 -21.36
N ALA A 50 -13.39 -5.38 -20.74
CA ALA A 50 -12.67 -5.34 -19.47
C ALA A 50 -13.57 -5.89 -18.35
N GLN A 51 -12.95 -6.65 -17.44
CA GLN A 51 -13.64 -7.12 -16.23
C GLN A 51 -14.04 -5.92 -15.37
N LEU A 52 -15.35 -5.73 -15.19
CA LEU A 52 -15.86 -4.65 -14.37
C LEU A 52 -15.80 -4.98 -12.88
N LEU A 53 -15.26 -4.06 -12.08
CA LEU A 53 -15.25 -4.11 -10.63
C LEU A 53 -15.96 -2.86 -10.06
N PRO A 54 -17.26 -2.93 -9.75
CA PRO A 54 -18.00 -1.83 -9.13
C PRO A 54 -17.55 -1.61 -7.68
N LEU A 55 -17.28 -0.37 -7.32
CA LEU A 55 -16.82 0.05 -5.99
C LEU A 55 -17.68 1.21 -5.45
N PRO A 56 -19.00 0.99 -5.25
CA PRO A 56 -19.90 2.04 -4.82
C PRO A 56 -19.56 2.51 -3.40
N GLY A 57 -19.58 3.83 -3.19
CA GLY A 57 -19.26 4.46 -1.91
C GLY A 57 -17.76 4.43 -1.55
N GLN A 58 -16.89 3.97 -2.46
CA GLN A 58 -15.46 3.87 -2.23
C GLN A 58 -14.68 4.96 -2.98
N VAL A 59 -13.54 5.30 -2.40
CA VAL A 59 -12.54 6.21 -3.00
C VAL A 59 -11.35 5.37 -3.48
N VAL A 60 -10.91 5.63 -4.68
CA VAL A 60 -9.62 5.12 -5.19
C VAL A 60 -8.59 6.24 -5.15
N LEU A 61 -7.43 5.95 -4.58
CA LEU A 61 -6.28 6.85 -4.51
C LEU A 61 -4.99 6.05 -4.69
N PRO A 62 -3.87 6.70 -5.05
CA PRO A 62 -2.58 6.04 -5.08
C PRO A 62 -2.22 5.44 -3.72
N GLY A 63 -1.47 4.36 -3.70
CA GLY A 63 -0.95 3.78 -2.47
C GLY A 63 -0.17 4.81 -1.64
N LEU A 64 -0.24 4.67 -0.31
CA LEU A 64 0.49 5.54 0.59
C LEU A 64 1.98 5.23 0.54
N VAL A 65 2.81 6.27 0.63
CA VAL A 65 4.27 6.12 0.68
C VAL A 65 4.74 6.26 2.13
N ASN A 66 5.37 5.22 2.66
CA ASN A 66 6.04 5.30 3.94
C ASN A 66 7.48 5.81 3.75
N GLY A 67 7.73 7.05 4.15
CA GLY A 67 9.06 7.67 4.05
C GLY A 67 10.01 7.35 5.21
N HIS A 68 9.57 6.60 6.24
CA HIS A 68 10.38 6.21 7.39
C HIS A 68 9.90 4.87 7.95
N GLY A 69 10.80 3.92 8.11
CA GLY A 69 10.46 2.62 8.68
C GLY A 69 11.69 1.82 9.11
N HIS A 70 11.46 0.86 10.01
CA HIS A 70 12.43 -0.10 10.52
C HIS A 70 11.90 -1.52 10.31
N ALA A 71 11.80 -1.94 9.06
CA ALA A 71 11.06 -3.14 8.65
C ALA A 71 11.45 -4.41 9.41
N ALA A 72 12.75 -4.69 9.58
CA ALA A 72 13.20 -5.88 10.30
C ALA A 72 12.82 -5.86 11.79
N MET A 73 12.71 -4.67 12.40
CA MET A 73 12.34 -4.51 13.81
C MET A 73 10.86 -4.82 14.09
N THR A 74 10.05 -5.06 13.09
CA THR A 74 8.65 -5.48 13.27
C THR A 74 8.53 -6.71 14.18
N LEU A 75 9.52 -7.60 14.18
CA LEU A 75 9.58 -8.75 15.08
C LEU A 75 9.82 -8.39 16.57
N LEU A 76 10.25 -7.18 16.85
CA LEU A 76 10.47 -6.68 18.22
C LEU A 76 9.34 -5.76 18.70
N ARG A 77 8.22 -5.71 18.01
CA ARG A 77 7.06 -4.89 18.37
C ARG A 77 6.56 -5.24 19.77
N GLY A 78 6.33 -4.25 20.61
CA GLY A 78 5.88 -4.41 21.99
C GLY A 78 6.96 -4.89 22.96
N TYR A 79 8.22 -4.94 22.50
CA TYR A 79 9.33 -5.33 23.36
C TYR A 79 9.86 -4.10 24.12
N ALA A 80 9.69 -4.10 25.46
CA ALA A 80 10.19 -3.06 26.38
C ALA A 80 9.68 -1.64 26.05
N ASP A 81 8.36 -1.44 26.00
CA ASP A 81 7.74 -0.18 25.53
C ASP A 81 7.81 1.00 26.53
N ASP A 82 8.09 0.76 27.82
CA ASP A 82 7.94 1.77 28.90
C ASP A 82 9.22 2.50 29.26
N TYR A 83 10.16 2.65 28.34
CA TYR A 83 11.47 3.26 28.58
C TYR A 83 11.69 4.54 27.77
N SER A 84 12.61 5.38 28.21
CA SER A 84 13.10 6.48 27.38
C SER A 84 13.82 5.93 26.14
N LEU A 85 13.89 6.72 25.05
CA LEU A 85 14.48 6.24 23.79
C LEU A 85 15.88 5.65 23.96
N MET A 86 16.78 6.34 24.66
CA MET A 86 18.15 5.87 24.80
C MET A 86 18.24 4.66 25.71
N GLU A 87 17.50 4.64 26.81
CA GLU A 87 17.43 3.50 27.71
C GLU A 87 16.86 2.26 27.01
N TRP A 88 15.80 2.45 26.21
CA TRP A 88 15.21 1.41 25.37
C TRP A 88 16.20 0.85 24.37
N LEU A 89 16.94 1.70 23.67
CA LEU A 89 17.94 1.26 22.70
C LEU A 89 19.11 0.51 23.38
N GLU A 90 19.75 1.13 24.38
CA GLU A 90 21.00 0.63 24.95
C GLU A 90 20.79 -0.63 25.81
N ASN A 91 19.70 -0.68 26.57
CA ASN A 91 19.49 -1.76 27.55
C ASN A 91 18.59 -2.89 27.04
N HIS A 92 17.81 -2.65 25.96
CA HIS A 92 16.84 -3.62 25.47
C HIS A 92 17.05 -3.98 24.01
N ILE A 93 16.99 -3.01 23.10
CA ILE A 93 16.97 -3.31 21.66
C ILE A 93 18.32 -3.80 21.17
N TRP A 94 19.39 -3.04 21.35
CA TRP A 94 20.72 -3.43 20.87
C TRP A 94 21.22 -4.76 21.47
N PRO A 95 21.01 -5.07 22.77
CA PRO A 95 21.35 -6.38 23.32
C PRO A 95 20.57 -7.54 22.69
N VAL A 96 19.27 -7.34 22.34
CA VAL A 96 18.46 -8.35 21.66
C VAL A 96 18.87 -8.48 20.19
N GLU A 97 19.07 -7.40 19.50
CA GLU A 97 19.55 -7.40 18.12
C GLU A 97 20.89 -8.13 18.00
N ALA A 98 21.83 -7.85 18.90
CA ALA A 98 23.13 -8.52 18.92
C ALA A 98 23.03 -10.06 19.08
N LYS A 99 21.95 -10.55 19.64
CA LYS A 99 21.71 -12.01 19.84
C LYS A 99 20.88 -12.63 18.73
N CYS A 100 19.89 -11.91 18.22
CA CYS A 100 18.81 -12.46 17.38
C CYS A 100 18.95 -12.11 15.91
N VAL A 101 19.62 -11.00 15.57
CA VAL A 101 19.73 -10.57 14.17
C VAL A 101 20.53 -11.59 13.36
N SER A 102 19.90 -12.05 12.31
CA SER A 102 20.43 -12.99 11.35
C SER A 102 19.79 -12.68 10.00
N GLU A 103 20.30 -13.24 8.92
CA GLU A 103 19.68 -13.10 7.59
C GLU A 103 18.19 -13.51 7.62
N THR A 104 17.87 -14.63 8.29
CA THR A 104 16.49 -15.10 8.44
C THR A 104 15.65 -14.12 9.26
N PHE A 105 16.18 -13.57 10.35
CA PHE A 105 15.47 -12.58 11.16
C PHE A 105 15.11 -11.35 10.34
N VAL A 106 16.08 -10.78 9.63
CA VAL A 106 15.88 -9.59 8.77
C VAL A 106 14.86 -9.88 7.67
N ALA A 107 15.01 -11.00 6.97
CA ALA A 107 14.09 -11.40 5.91
C ALA A 107 12.66 -11.58 6.44
N THR A 108 12.48 -12.29 7.55
CA THR A 108 11.16 -12.54 8.14
C THR A 108 10.50 -11.24 8.60
N GLY A 109 11.23 -10.38 9.30
CA GLY A 109 10.72 -9.09 9.75
C GLY A 109 10.35 -8.18 8.60
N ALA A 110 11.17 -8.13 7.54
CA ALA A 110 10.88 -7.37 6.34
C ALA A 110 9.63 -7.89 5.60
N TRP A 111 9.45 -9.20 5.49
CA TRP A 111 8.25 -9.80 4.91
C TRP A 111 6.98 -9.46 5.71
N LEU A 112 7.06 -9.52 7.04
CA LEU A 112 5.93 -9.16 7.91
C LEU A 112 5.58 -7.68 7.73
N ALA A 113 6.58 -6.79 7.78
CA ALA A 113 6.38 -5.36 7.56
C ALA A 113 5.77 -5.06 6.18
N ALA A 114 6.22 -5.75 5.13
CA ALA A 114 5.67 -5.59 3.78
C ALA A 114 4.20 -6.04 3.71
N ALA A 115 3.88 -7.20 4.30
CA ALA A 115 2.50 -7.69 4.35
C ALA A 115 1.56 -6.72 5.08
N GLU A 116 1.99 -6.17 6.22
CA GLU A 116 1.23 -5.17 6.97
C GLU A 116 1.09 -3.86 6.19
N SER A 117 2.15 -3.41 5.52
CA SER A 117 2.13 -2.21 4.68
C SER A 117 1.10 -2.33 3.58
N VAL A 118 1.14 -3.40 2.79
CA VAL A 118 0.17 -3.63 1.71
C VAL A 118 -1.26 -3.73 2.26
N SER A 119 -1.44 -4.42 3.40
CA SER A 119 -2.77 -4.56 4.03
C SER A 119 -3.34 -3.24 4.56
N SER A 120 -2.48 -2.25 4.83
CA SER A 120 -2.87 -0.91 5.30
C SER A 120 -2.86 0.16 4.20
N GLY A 121 -2.61 -0.22 2.93
CA GLY A 121 -2.63 0.67 1.78
C GLY A 121 -1.31 1.41 1.51
N THR A 122 -0.22 1.00 2.15
CA THR A 122 1.13 1.48 1.85
C THR A 122 1.77 0.60 0.77
N THR A 123 2.31 1.19 -0.28
CA THR A 123 2.90 0.48 -1.44
C THR A 123 4.30 0.97 -1.75
#